data_932b8f3b3a7a0d5f574350d66106eeaf
#
_entry.id   932b8f3b3a7a0d5f574350d66106eeaf
#
_cell.length_a   1.000
_cell.length_b   1.000
_cell.length_c   1.000
_cell.angle_alpha   90.00
_cell.angle_beta   90.00
_cell.angle_gamma   90.00
#
_symmetry.space_group_name_H-M   'P 1'
#
loop_
_entity.id
_entity.type
_entity.pdbx_description
1 polymer ?
#
loop_
_entity_poly.entity_id
_entity_poly.type
_entity_poly.pdbx_seq_one_letter_code
_entity_poly.pdbx_strand_id
1 'polypeptide(L)'
;MKIAIIGSGISGNTLAYHLNSNHHITLFENNSRVGGHSHTHDIDLFNQKFHVDTGFIVFNKKTYPHFLNLLHELNVPYENSAMSFSVKDSQKDFEYNGTNLNTLFAQRKNLISPTFYKMIKEILRFNKKSTLLLNSNQEISLGEYLDQEAYSEFFKKYYILPMGSAIWSSNYKTMMEFPAKFFVRFFDNHGMLNVNDRPQWLTITGGSVNYVKKLTASFASKIKLNEKIQSI
;
A
#
# COMPACT_ATOMS: atom_id res chain seq x y z
N MET A 1 7.74 5.66 -34.10
CA MET A 1 6.29 5.96 -33.98
C MET A 1 6.10 7.20 -33.12
N LYS A 2 4.94 7.90 -33.22
CA LYS A 2 4.50 8.90 -32.24
C LYS A 2 3.59 8.21 -31.22
N ILE A 3 3.88 8.35 -29.93
CA ILE A 3 3.17 7.66 -28.84
C ILE A 3 2.73 8.68 -27.79
N ALA A 4 1.45 8.72 -27.51
CA ALA A 4 0.89 9.47 -26.38
C ALA A 4 0.77 8.52 -25.17
N ILE A 5 1.30 8.93 -24.02
CA ILE A 5 1.19 8.21 -22.74
C ILE A 5 0.35 9.06 -21.82
N ILE A 6 -0.70 8.48 -21.22
CA ILE A 6 -1.61 9.18 -20.34
C ILE A 6 -1.38 8.75 -18.90
N GLY A 7 -1.04 9.72 -18.05
CA GLY A 7 -0.73 9.54 -16.64
C GLY A 7 0.75 9.31 -16.37
N SER A 8 1.29 10.05 -15.40
CA SER A 8 2.70 10.01 -14.97
C SER A 8 2.90 9.19 -13.68
N GLY A 9 2.04 8.22 -13.41
CA GLY A 9 2.30 7.20 -12.38
C GLY A 9 3.44 6.28 -12.77
N ILE A 10 3.76 5.29 -11.92
CA ILE A 10 4.87 4.35 -12.16
C ILE A 10 4.76 3.66 -13.52
N SER A 11 3.56 3.25 -13.94
CA SER A 11 3.36 2.55 -15.22
C SER A 11 3.68 3.45 -16.42
N GLY A 12 3.10 4.68 -16.47
CA GLY A 12 3.34 5.61 -17.55
C GLY A 12 4.78 6.09 -17.64
N ASN A 13 5.39 6.39 -16.49
CA ASN A 13 6.79 6.80 -16.43
C ASN A 13 7.75 5.68 -16.86
N THR A 14 7.52 4.43 -16.44
CA THR A 14 8.35 3.29 -16.85
C THR A 14 8.21 3.01 -18.34
N LEU A 15 6.97 3.06 -18.87
CA LEU A 15 6.73 2.92 -20.30
C LEU A 15 7.45 4.04 -21.09
N ALA A 16 7.33 5.29 -20.64
CA ALA A 16 8.01 6.43 -21.27
C ALA A 16 9.52 6.24 -21.27
N TYR A 17 10.10 5.82 -20.16
CA TYR A 17 11.53 5.59 -20.01
C TYR A 17 12.07 4.59 -21.02
N HIS A 18 11.41 3.43 -21.16
CA HIS A 18 11.85 2.40 -22.09
C HIS A 18 11.58 2.74 -23.57
N LEU A 19 10.54 3.51 -23.87
CA LEU A 19 10.21 3.86 -25.26
C LEU A 19 10.93 5.12 -25.75
N ASN A 20 11.43 5.96 -24.86
CA ASN A 20 11.99 7.27 -25.20
C ASN A 20 13.18 7.22 -26.17
N SER A 21 13.98 6.15 -26.15
CA SER A 21 15.15 5.99 -27.02
C SER A 21 14.79 5.73 -28.48
N ASN A 22 13.67 5.05 -28.73
CA ASN A 22 13.31 4.54 -30.06
C ASN A 22 12.04 5.17 -30.65
N HIS A 23 11.34 6.02 -29.86
CA HIS A 23 10.06 6.58 -30.27
C HIS A 23 9.91 8.06 -29.88
N HIS A 24 9.07 8.77 -30.60
CA HIS A 24 8.63 10.12 -30.25
C HIS A 24 7.50 10.02 -29.23
N ILE A 25 7.81 10.09 -27.95
CA ILE A 25 6.82 10.05 -26.89
C ILE A 25 6.34 11.45 -26.48
N THR A 26 5.11 11.55 -26.03
CA THR A 26 4.58 12.66 -25.23
C THR A 26 3.82 12.08 -24.07
N LEU A 27 4.16 12.46 -22.84
CA LEU A 27 3.48 12.03 -21.62
C LEU A 27 2.59 13.17 -21.13
N PHE A 28 1.31 12.89 -20.93
CA PHE A 28 0.31 13.83 -20.43
C PHE A 28 -0.05 13.50 -18.98
N GLU A 29 -0.03 14.50 -18.12
CA GLU A 29 -0.38 14.38 -16.71
C GLU A 29 -1.39 15.47 -16.32
N ASN A 30 -2.48 15.06 -15.67
CA ASN A 30 -3.53 15.98 -15.23
C ASN A 30 -3.11 16.87 -14.05
N ASN A 31 -2.18 16.39 -13.22
CA ASN A 31 -1.69 17.14 -12.07
C ASN A 31 -0.52 18.06 -12.44
N SER A 32 -0.18 18.96 -11.51
CA SER A 32 0.99 19.84 -11.61
C SER A 32 2.33 19.14 -11.29
N ARG A 33 2.33 17.84 -10.99
CA ARG A 33 3.49 17.04 -10.65
C ARG A 33 3.45 15.65 -11.29
N VAL A 34 4.62 15.07 -11.51
CA VAL A 34 4.78 13.67 -11.92
C VAL A 34 4.82 12.74 -10.70
N GLY A 35 4.62 11.44 -10.93
CA GLY A 35 4.84 10.38 -9.93
C GLY A 35 3.56 9.65 -9.48
N GLY A 36 2.38 10.20 -9.72
CA GLY A 36 1.13 9.56 -9.28
C GLY A 36 1.10 9.38 -7.77
N HIS A 37 0.98 8.12 -7.28
CA HIS A 37 1.01 7.78 -5.86
C HIS A 37 2.38 7.96 -5.19
N SER A 38 3.47 8.06 -5.96
CA SER A 38 4.78 8.41 -5.41
C SER A 38 4.83 9.91 -5.15
N HIS A 39 4.61 10.28 -3.91
CA HIS A 39 4.51 11.67 -3.48
C HIS A 39 5.23 11.85 -2.14
N THR A 40 6.35 12.52 -2.20
CA THR A 40 7.16 12.86 -1.04
C THR A 40 6.90 14.30 -0.64
N HIS A 41 6.62 14.54 0.63
CA HIS A 41 6.50 15.86 1.22
C HIS A 41 7.76 16.18 2.02
N ASP A 42 8.34 17.32 1.75
CA ASP A 42 9.44 17.86 2.55
C ASP A 42 8.86 18.63 3.73
N ILE A 43 9.18 18.19 4.94
CA ILE A 43 8.69 18.79 6.19
C ILE A 43 9.87 19.24 7.03
N ASP A 44 9.88 20.52 7.41
CA ASP A 44 10.82 21.05 8.37
C ASP A 44 10.19 21.01 9.78
N LEU A 45 10.73 20.15 10.65
CA LEU A 45 10.25 19.98 12.01
C LEU A 45 11.44 19.83 12.97
N PHE A 46 11.42 20.52 14.11
CA PHE A 46 12.50 20.47 15.11
C PHE A 46 13.90 20.78 14.54
N ASN A 47 14.00 21.74 13.61
CA ASN A 47 15.22 22.08 12.88
C ASN A 47 15.83 20.92 12.09
N GLN A 48 15.04 19.94 11.72
CA GLN A 48 15.41 18.80 10.87
C GLN A 48 14.49 18.70 9.66
N LYS A 49 15.05 18.27 8.54
CA LYS A 49 14.27 17.99 7.32
C LYS A 49 13.86 16.53 7.27
N PHE A 50 12.58 16.31 7.05
CA PHE A 50 12.01 14.98 6.87
C PHE A 50 11.41 14.88 5.47
N HIS A 51 11.65 13.72 4.82
CA HIS A 51 11.07 13.36 3.53
C HIS A 51 9.98 12.33 3.79
N VAL A 52 8.72 12.73 3.72
CA VAL A 52 7.57 11.89 4.10
C VAL A 52 6.79 11.47 2.87
N ASP A 53 6.82 10.18 2.55
CA ASP A 53 5.99 9.59 1.50
C ASP A 53 4.57 9.34 2.00
N THR A 54 3.56 9.71 1.19
CA THR A 54 2.14 9.61 1.57
C THR A 54 1.36 8.56 0.80
N GLY A 55 1.80 8.14 -0.35
CA GLY A 55 1.12 7.12 -1.17
C GLY A 55 1.92 5.81 -1.23
N PHE A 56 3.00 5.81 -1.96
CA PHE A 56 3.91 4.68 -2.04
C PHE A 56 5.03 4.83 -1.02
N ILE A 57 4.94 4.11 0.10
CA ILE A 57 5.82 4.29 1.27
C ILE A 57 6.81 3.16 1.49
N VAL A 58 6.47 1.92 1.14
CA VAL A 58 7.32 0.73 1.37
C VAL A 58 7.17 -0.29 0.24
N PHE A 59 8.20 -1.10 0.07
CA PHE A 59 8.21 -2.25 -0.83
C PHE A 59 9.05 -3.37 -0.21
N ASN A 60 9.13 -4.54 -0.85
CA ASN A 60 9.97 -5.65 -0.40
C ASN A 60 10.55 -6.42 -1.58
N LYS A 61 11.61 -7.21 -1.33
CA LYS A 61 12.30 -7.94 -2.39
C LYS A 61 11.47 -9.07 -3.01
N LYS A 62 10.55 -9.65 -2.26
CA LYS A 62 9.77 -10.81 -2.67
C LYS A 62 8.69 -10.47 -3.69
N THR A 63 7.97 -9.37 -3.46
CA THR A 63 6.79 -9.02 -4.25
C THR A 63 7.01 -7.89 -5.25
N TYR A 64 8.18 -7.23 -5.22
CA TYR A 64 8.53 -6.12 -6.10
C TYR A 64 9.82 -6.35 -6.92
N PRO A 65 10.02 -7.54 -7.57
CA PRO A 65 11.28 -7.84 -8.27
C PRO A 65 11.54 -6.86 -9.44
N HIS A 66 10.51 -6.51 -10.21
CA HIS A 66 10.66 -5.58 -11.34
C HIS A 66 10.95 -4.14 -10.87
N PHE A 67 10.38 -3.72 -9.76
CA PHE A 67 10.67 -2.41 -9.19
C PHE A 67 12.11 -2.34 -8.66
N LEU A 68 12.60 -3.39 -8.02
CA LEU A 68 13.99 -3.50 -7.61
C LEU A 68 14.97 -3.40 -8.80
N ASN A 69 14.67 -4.11 -9.89
CA ASN A 69 15.47 -4.03 -11.10
C ASN A 69 15.49 -2.60 -11.66
N LEU A 70 14.35 -1.92 -11.67
CA LEU A 70 14.28 -0.51 -12.08
C LEU A 70 15.12 0.39 -11.17
N LEU A 71 15.07 0.19 -9.84
CA LEU A 71 15.89 0.98 -8.91
C LEU A 71 17.40 0.74 -9.13
N HIS A 72 17.81 -0.49 -9.40
CA HIS A 72 19.19 -0.83 -9.71
C HIS A 72 19.63 -0.17 -11.02
N GLU A 73 18.82 -0.25 -12.08
CA GLU A 73 19.09 0.38 -13.37
C GLU A 73 19.25 1.90 -13.24
N LEU A 74 18.39 2.52 -12.44
CA LEU A 74 18.43 3.96 -12.19
C LEU A 74 19.47 4.37 -11.12
N ASN A 75 20.20 3.43 -10.50
CA ASN A 75 21.09 3.68 -9.37
C ASN A 75 20.41 4.45 -8.23
N VAL A 76 19.20 4.05 -7.85
CA VAL A 76 18.43 4.64 -6.74
C VAL A 76 18.70 3.85 -5.47
N PRO A 77 19.23 4.45 -4.41
CA PRO A 77 19.46 3.78 -3.14
C PRO A 77 18.13 3.57 -2.38
N TYR A 78 18.08 2.47 -1.62
CA TYR A 78 16.97 2.14 -0.73
C TYR A 78 17.53 1.57 0.59
N GLU A 79 16.73 1.63 1.63
CA GLU A 79 17.12 1.21 2.98
C GLU A 79 16.05 0.38 3.67
N ASN A 80 16.43 -0.29 4.76
CA ASN A 80 15.49 -1.05 5.56
C ASN A 80 14.46 -0.14 6.22
N SER A 81 13.22 -0.56 6.18
CA SER A 81 12.09 0.11 6.83
C SER A 81 11.31 -0.86 7.70
N ALA A 82 10.51 -0.32 8.60
CA ALA A 82 9.56 -1.06 9.40
C ALA A 82 8.14 -0.66 9.00
N MET A 83 7.34 -1.64 8.58
CA MET A 83 5.91 -1.43 8.38
C MET A 83 5.16 -1.90 9.62
N SER A 84 4.47 -0.99 10.28
CA SER A 84 3.61 -1.26 11.41
C SER A 84 2.17 -0.88 11.10
N PHE A 85 1.23 -1.48 11.81
CA PHE A 85 -0.19 -1.16 11.73
C PHE A 85 -0.72 -0.87 13.12
N SER A 86 -1.40 0.26 13.26
CA SER A 86 -2.06 0.65 14.50
C SER A 86 -3.47 1.15 14.23
N VAL A 87 -4.34 0.95 15.19
CA VAL A 87 -5.71 1.45 15.16
C VAL A 87 -5.96 2.27 16.42
N LYS A 88 -6.58 3.43 16.23
CA LYS A 88 -7.05 4.29 17.31
C LYS A 88 -8.48 4.76 17.04
N ASP A 89 -9.37 4.54 17.98
CA ASP A 89 -10.74 5.08 18.02
C ASP A 89 -10.87 5.98 19.25
N SER A 90 -10.79 7.28 19.06
CA SER A 90 -10.84 8.27 20.14
C SER A 90 -12.21 8.32 20.84
N GLN A 91 -13.30 7.94 20.13
CA GLN A 91 -14.65 7.94 20.71
C GLN A 91 -14.86 6.76 21.69
N LYS A 92 -14.20 5.63 21.42
CA LYS A 92 -14.29 4.42 22.24
C LYS A 92 -13.12 4.25 23.20
N ASP A 93 -12.18 5.21 23.20
CA ASP A 93 -10.92 5.11 23.92
C ASP A 93 -10.27 3.72 23.70
N PHE A 94 -10.10 3.36 22.45
CA PHE A 94 -9.54 2.07 22.04
C PHE A 94 -8.35 2.28 21.12
N GLU A 95 -7.22 1.66 21.47
CA GLU A 95 -6.04 1.67 20.59
C GLU A 95 -5.17 0.43 20.79
N TYR A 96 -4.50 0.04 19.74
CA TYR A 96 -3.45 -0.99 19.76
C TYR A 96 -2.52 -0.84 18.54
N ASN A 97 -1.34 -1.50 18.61
CA ASN A 97 -0.42 -1.62 17.51
C ASN A 97 0.00 -3.09 17.37
N GLY A 98 -0.03 -3.61 16.16
CA GLY A 98 0.21 -5.02 15.84
C GLY A 98 1.68 -5.43 15.68
N THR A 99 2.65 -4.63 16.13
CA THR A 99 4.08 -4.90 15.92
C THR A 99 4.60 -6.03 16.83
N ASN A 100 4.28 -5.98 18.12
CA ASN A 100 4.68 -6.98 19.11
C ASN A 100 3.68 -7.04 20.28
N LEU A 101 3.87 -7.98 21.20
CA LEU A 101 2.96 -8.15 22.33
C LEU A 101 2.88 -6.92 23.23
N ASN A 102 3.98 -6.21 23.46
CA ASN A 102 3.96 -5.01 24.32
C ASN A 102 3.13 -3.90 23.67
N THR A 103 3.28 -3.67 22.36
CA THR A 103 2.52 -2.66 21.63
C THR A 103 1.07 -3.10 21.37
N LEU A 104 0.81 -4.41 21.23
CA LEU A 104 -0.54 -4.95 21.12
C LEU A 104 -1.37 -4.64 22.37
N PHE A 105 -0.75 -4.69 23.53
CA PHE A 105 -1.34 -4.33 24.83
C PHE A 105 -0.84 -2.97 25.34
N ALA A 106 -0.48 -2.02 24.45
CA ALA A 106 -0.09 -0.67 24.84
C ALA A 106 -1.15 -0.02 25.75
N GLN A 107 -2.41 -0.21 25.40
CA GLN A 107 -3.53 0.12 26.26
C GLN A 107 -3.80 -1.06 27.22
N ARG A 108 -3.26 -0.97 28.45
CA ARG A 108 -3.22 -2.09 29.40
C ARG A 108 -4.59 -2.67 29.79
N LYS A 109 -5.67 -1.89 29.67
CA LYS A 109 -7.05 -2.39 29.87
C LYS A 109 -7.42 -3.51 28.88
N ASN A 110 -6.75 -3.60 27.72
CA ASN A 110 -6.97 -4.68 26.77
C ASN A 110 -6.50 -6.05 27.28
N LEU A 111 -5.63 -6.11 28.31
CA LEU A 111 -5.20 -7.35 28.97
C LEU A 111 -6.35 -8.10 29.65
N ILE A 112 -7.41 -7.39 30.06
CA ILE A 112 -8.57 -7.98 30.72
C ILE A 112 -9.84 -7.93 29.84
N SER A 113 -9.71 -7.62 28.56
CA SER A 113 -10.83 -7.49 27.63
C SER A 113 -11.11 -8.80 26.86
N PRO A 114 -12.20 -9.53 27.16
CA PRO A 114 -12.56 -10.74 26.40
C PRO A 114 -12.79 -10.46 24.92
N THR A 115 -13.36 -9.30 24.59
CA THR A 115 -13.62 -8.87 23.20
C THR A 115 -12.33 -8.68 22.42
N PHE A 116 -11.29 -8.15 23.07
CA PHE A 116 -9.97 -7.98 22.46
C PHE A 116 -9.30 -9.33 22.17
N TYR A 117 -9.35 -10.26 23.12
CA TYR A 117 -8.85 -11.62 22.91
C TYR A 117 -9.64 -12.37 21.82
N LYS A 118 -10.98 -12.15 21.74
CA LYS A 118 -11.78 -12.71 20.65
C LYS A 118 -11.28 -12.18 19.31
N MET A 119 -11.02 -10.88 19.18
CA MET A 119 -10.47 -10.28 17.96
C MET A 119 -9.12 -10.90 17.58
N ILE A 120 -8.20 -11.10 18.54
CA ILE A 120 -6.91 -11.75 18.28
C ILE A 120 -7.11 -13.18 17.74
N LYS A 121 -8.02 -13.96 18.34
CA LYS A 121 -8.35 -15.31 17.85
C LYS A 121 -8.95 -15.26 16.44
N GLU A 122 -9.78 -14.29 16.15
CA GLU A 122 -10.39 -14.08 14.83
C GLU A 122 -9.34 -13.66 13.79
N ILE A 123 -8.33 -12.86 14.15
CA ILE A 123 -7.18 -12.56 13.30
C ILE A 123 -6.44 -13.85 12.91
N LEU A 124 -6.09 -14.69 13.89
CA LEU A 124 -5.40 -15.95 13.63
C LEU A 124 -6.24 -16.92 12.80
N ARG A 125 -7.57 -16.97 13.04
CA ARG A 125 -8.51 -17.75 12.25
C ARG A 125 -8.59 -17.25 10.81
N PHE A 126 -8.68 -15.92 10.61
CA PHE A 126 -8.71 -15.29 9.29
C PHE A 126 -7.43 -15.62 8.52
N ASN A 127 -6.27 -15.42 9.14
CA ASN A 127 -4.99 -15.69 8.52
C ASN A 127 -4.88 -17.13 7.98
N LYS A 128 -5.42 -18.10 8.71
CA LYS A 128 -5.39 -19.52 8.31
C LYS A 128 -6.53 -19.87 7.33
N LYS A 129 -7.76 -19.44 7.61
CA LYS A 129 -8.94 -19.92 6.89
C LYS A 129 -9.14 -19.21 5.56
N SER A 130 -8.84 -17.93 5.49
CA SER A 130 -9.03 -17.13 4.28
C SER A 130 -8.21 -17.63 3.08
N THR A 131 -7.05 -18.27 3.31
CA THR A 131 -6.23 -18.84 2.23
C THR A 131 -6.96 -19.89 1.41
N LEU A 132 -7.99 -20.55 1.97
CA LEU A 132 -8.83 -21.51 1.24
C LEU A 132 -9.57 -20.84 0.07
N LEU A 133 -9.87 -19.54 0.16
CA LEU A 133 -10.49 -18.79 -0.93
C LEU A 133 -9.62 -18.74 -2.18
N LEU A 134 -8.29 -18.79 -2.03
CA LEU A 134 -7.36 -18.70 -3.17
C LEU A 134 -7.57 -19.83 -4.17
N ASN A 135 -7.96 -21.01 -3.68
CA ASN A 135 -8.19 -22.21 -4.46
C ASN A 135 -9.68 -22.47 -4.73
N SER A 136 -10.58 -21.57 -4.30
CA SER A 136 -12.02 -21.69 -4.53
C SER A 136 -12.42 -20.97 -5.81
N ASN A 137 -13.59 -21.34 -6.36
CA ASN A 137 -14.23 -20.62 -7.47
C ASN A 137 -15.28 -19.60 -6.98
N GLN A 138 -15.30 -19.30 -5.68
CA GLN A 138 -16.25 -18.35 -5.12
C GLN A 138 -15.85 -16.92 -5.49
N GLU A 139 -16.81 -16.21 -6.05
CA GLU A 139 -16.73 -14.77 -6.34
C GLU A 139 -17.66 -14.03 -5.37
N ILE A 140 -17.21 -13.87 -4.15
CA ILE A 140 -17.94 -13.17 -3.08
C ILE A 140 -17.18 -11.93 -2.63
N SER A 141 -17.92 -10.97 -2.09
CA SER A 141 -17.33 -9.78 -1.48
C SER A 141 -16.68 -10.11 -0.13
N LEU A 142 -15.81 -9.20 0.33
CA LEU A 142 -15.19 -9.31 1.65
C LEU A 142 -16.26 -9.34 2.76
N GLY A 143 -17.29 -8.50 2.63
CA GLY A 143 -18.41 -8.47 3.56
C GLY A 143 -19.13 -9.81 3.65
N GLU A 144 -19.54 -10.36 2.50
CA GLU A 144 -20.22 -11.66 2.44
C GLU A 144 -19.36 -12.79 3.05
N TYR A 145 -18.06 -12.80 2.73
CA TYR A 145 -17.13 -13.77 3.33
C TYR A 145 -17.07 -13.64 4.86
N LEU A 146 -16.93 -12.40 5.37
CA LEU A 146 -16.85 -12.16 6.80
C LEU A 146 -18.16 -12.55 7.53
N ASP A 147 -19.30 -12.35 6.88
CA ASP A 147 -20.63 -12.74 7.43
C ASP A 147 -20.85 -14.25 7.41
N GLN A 148 -20.56 -14.92 6.29
CA GLN A 148 -20.63 -16.38 6.16
C GLN A 148 -19.76 -17.09 7.20
N GLU A 149 -18.58 -16.52 7.48
CA GLU A 149 -17.64 -17.05 8.45
C GLU A 149 -17.92 -16.59 9.88
N ALA A 150 -18.99 -15.83 10.11
CA ALA A 150 -19.41 -15.31 11.41
C ALA A 150 -18.27 -14.57 12.17
N TYR A 151 -17.55 -13.70 11.48
CA TYR A 151 -16.61 -12.78 12.12
C TYR A 151 -17.35 -11.69 12.87
N SER A 152 -16.84 -11.34 14.07
CA SER A 152 -17.48 -10.32 14.91
C SER A 152 -17.37 -8.92 14.30
N GLU A 153 -18.33 -8.05 14.60
CA GLU A 153 -18.30 -6.64 14.21
C GLU A 153 -17.08 -5.93 14.78
N PHE A 154 -16.58 -6.37 15.94
CA PHE A 154 -15.36 -5.83 16.54
C PHE A 154 -14.12 -6.14 15.68
N PHE A 155 -13.99 -7.38 15.17
CA PHE A 155 -12.93 -7.76 14.24
C PHE A 155 -13.02 -6.98 12.92
N LYS A 156 -14.24 -6.87 12.36
CA LYS A 156 -14.46 -6.10 11.12
C LYS A 156 -14.05 -4.65 11.32
N LYS A 157 -14.58 -3.98 12.35
CA LYS A 157 -14.39 -2.55 12.61
C LYS A 157 -12.96 -2.19 13.00
N TYR A 158 -12.28 -3.02 13.78
CA TYR A 158 -11.00 -2.64 14.40
C TYR A 158 -9.78 -3.38 13.83
N TYR A 159 -9.96 -4.31 12.90
CA TYR A 159 -8.84 -4.97 12.25
C TYR A 159 -8.94 -4.93 10.72
N ILE A 160 -9.89 -5.68 10.14
CA ILE A 160 -9.84 -5.96 8.71
C ILE A 160 -10.19 -4.74 7.84
N LEU A 161 -11.22 -3.98 8.21
CA LEU A 161 -11.63 -2.80 7.46
C LEU A 161 -10.63 -1.64 7.56
N PRO A 162 -10.11 -1.27 8.76
CA PRO A 162 -9.07 -0.24 8.85
C PRO A 162 -7.81 -0.61 8.07
N MET A 163 -7.39 -1.88 8.11
CA MET A 163 -6.22 -2.34 7.38
C MET A 163 -6.43 -2.27 5.86
N GLY A 164 -7.56 -2.77 5.38
CA GLY A 164 -7.92 -2.66 3.96
C GLY A 164 -8.03 -1.20 3.51
N SER A 165 -8.73 -0.37 4.28
CA SER A 165 -8.90 1.05 3.98
C SER A 165 -7.58 1.81 3.91
N ALA A 166 -6.63 1.49 4.80
CA ALA A 166 -5.30 2.10 4.78
C ALA A 166 -4.50 1.69 3.53
N ILE A 167 -4.60 0.43 3.10
CA ILE A 167 -3.87 -0.09 1.94
C ILE A 167 -4.42 0.50 0.63
N TRP A 168 -5.74 0.54 0.47
CA TRP A 168 -6.39 0.97 -0.78
C TRP A 168 -6.94 2.38 -0.75
N SER A 169 -6.66 3.17 0.31
CA SER A 169 -7.18 4.55 0.47
C SER A 169 -8.69 4.62 0.24
N SER A 170 -9.43 3.66 0.78
CA SER A 170 -10.85 3.44 0.52
C SER A 170 -11.67 3.52 1.81
N ASN A 171 -12.97 3.81 1.69
CA ASN A 171 -13.87 3.80 2.84
C ASN A 171 -14.34 2.38 3.18
N TYR A 172 -14.90 2.20 4.37
CA TYR A 172 -15.33 0.89 4.88
C TYR A 172 -16.42 0.23 4.03
N LYS A 173 -17.35 1.01 3.48
CA LYS A 173 -18.41 0.48 2.61
C LYS A 173 -17.81 -0.16 1.35
N THR A 174 -16.94 0.58 0.67
CA THR A 174 -16.24 0.06 -0.51
C THR A 174 -15.40 -1.16 -0.18
N MET A 175 -14.76 -1.20 1.00
CA MET A 175 -14.00 -2.38 1.43
C MET A 175 -14.88 -3.60 1.67
N MET A 176 -16.10 -3.44 2.17
CA MET A 176 -17.04 -4.55 2.33
C MET A 176 -17.50 -5.13 0.97
N GLU A 177 -17.60 -4.30 -0.06
CA GLU A 177 -17.94 -4.68 -1.43
C GLU A 177 -16.72 -5.23 -2.22
N PHE A 178 -15.52 -5.16 -1.64
CA PHE A 178 -14.27 -5.55 -2.32
C PHE A 178 -14.20 -7.07 -2.54
N PRO A 179 -13.67 -7.57 -3.69
CA PRO A 179 -13.58 -9.00 -3.94
C PRO A 179 -12.72 -9.72 -2.89
N ALA A 180 -13.31 -10.63 -2.11
CA ALA A 180 -12.63 -11.31 -1.01
C ALA A 180 -11.37 -12.06 -1.45
N LYS A 181 -11.43 -12.76 -2.58
CA LYS A 181 -10.29 -13.51 -3.12
C LYS A 181 -9.11 -12.61 -3.49
N PHE A 182 -9.38 -11.42 -4.03
CA PHE A 182 -8.33 -10.44 -4.36
C PHE A 182 -7.69 -9.87 -3.09
N PHE A 183 -8.52 -9.53 -2.09
CA PHE A 183 -8.06 -9.07 -0.78
C PHE A 183 -7.13 -10.08 -0.12
N VAL A 184 -7.56 -11.33 -0.04
CA VAL A 184 -6.77 -12.41 0.56
C VAL A 184 -5.48 -12.67 -0.21
N ARG A 185 -5.52 -12.67 -1.54
CA ARG A 185 -4.31 -12.84 -2.38
C ARG A 185 -3.29 -11.74 -2.15
N PHE A 186 -3.75 -10.51 -2.00
CA PHE A 186 -2.87 -9.40 -1.67
C PHE A 186 -2.20 -9.60 -0.31
N PHE A 187 -2.99 -9.97 0.72
CA PHE A 187 -2.47 -10.22 2.07
C PHE A 187 -1.47 -11.39 2.10
N ASP A 188 -1.75 -12.46 1.38
CA ASP A 188 -0.85 -13.61 1.27
C ASP A 188 0.46 -13.24 0.58
N ASN A 189 0.39 -12.60 -0.58
CA ASN A 189 1.57 -12.15 -1.32
C ASN A 189 2.48 -11.22 -0.50
N HIS A 190 1.91 -10.37 0.33
CA HIS A 190 2.64 -9.42 1.16
C HIS A 190 3.04 -9.97 2.53
N GLY A 191 2.79 -11.27 2.78
CA GLY A 191 3.12 -11.92 4.06
C GLY A 191 2.30 -11.42 5.25
N MET A 192 1.17 -10.76 4.99
CA MET A 192 0.32 -10.16 6.04
C MET A 192 -0.54 -11.21 6.76
N LEU A 193 -0.72 -12.39 6.16
CA LEU A 193 -1.36 -13.55 6.79
C LEU A 193 -0.40 -14.34 7.70
N ASN A 194 0.88 -14.00 7.71
CA ASN A 194 1.88 -14.65 8.55
C ASN A 194 2.21 -13.78 9.78
N VAL A 195 2.35 -14.44 10.94
CA VAL A 195 2.74 -13.75 12.18
C VAL A 195 4.27 -13.65 12.28
N ASN A 196 5.00 -14.70 11.92
CA ASN A 196 6.43 -14.86 12.19
C ASN A 196 7.33 -14.68 10.96
N ASP A 197 6.84 -14.93 9.75
CA ASP A 197 7.64 -14.87 8.51
C ASP A 197 7.18 -13.68 7.66
N ARG A 198 7.52 -12.49 8.12
CA ARG A 198 7.20 -11.24 7.41
C ARG A 198 8.41 -10.82 6.57
N PRO A 199 8.20 -10.36 5.32
CA PRO A 199 9.29 -9.86 4.51
C PRO A 199 9.93 -8.61 5.14
N GLN A 200 11.25 -8.45 4.98
CA GLN A 200 11.89 -7.18 5.30
C GLN A 200 11.34 -6.10 4.38
N TRP A 201 10.75 -5.08 4.95
CA TRP A 201 10.27 -3.91 4.23
C TRP A 201 11.44 -2.95 3.95
N LEU A 202 11.34 -2.28 2.81
CA LEU A 202 12.32 -1.34 2.29
C LEU A 202 11.61 -0.03 1.95
N THR A 203 12.35 1.06 1.98
CA THR A 203 11.91 2.37 1.50
C THR A 203 12.98 3.03 0.65
N ILE A 204 12.61 3.97 -0.20
CA ILE A 204 13.56 4.76 -1.00
C ILE A 204 14.27 5.75 -0.09
N THR A 205 15.58 5.75 -0.09
CA THR A 205 16.37 6.70 0.70
C THR A 205 16.08 8.14 0.26
N GLY A 206 15.65 8.97 1.21
CA GLY A 206 15.26 10.36 0.95
C GLY A 206 13.93 10.54 0.21
N GLY A 207 13.07 9.51 0.19
CA GLY A 207 11.72 9.55 -0.34
C GLY A 207 11.57 9.08 -1.79
N SER A 208 10.35 8.66 -2.13
CA SER A 208 10.00 8.08 -3.44
C SER A 208 10.19 9.06 -4.61
N VAL A 209 10.16 10.35 -4.36
CA VAL A 209 10.46 11.38 -5.36
C VAL A 209 11.82 11.18 -6.05
N ASN A 210 12.79 10.56 -5.37
CA ASN A 210 14.13 10.36 -5.91
C ASN A 210 14.17 9.39 -7.09
N TYR A 211 13.40 8.29 -7.03
CA TYR A 211 13.33 7.41 -8.19
C TYR A 211 12.52 8.04 -9.32
N VAL A 212 11.46 8.80 -9.01
CA VAL A 212 10.65 9.50 -10.03
C VAL A 212 11.52 10.50 -10.80
N LYS A 213 12.31 11.30 -10.10
CA LYS A 213 13.25 12.27 -10.73
C LYS A 213 14.24 11.57 -11.67
N LYS A 214 14.86 10.48 -11.23
CA LYS A 214 15.81 9.74 -12.07
C LYS A 214 15.15 9.07 -13.27
N LEU A 215 13.97 8.47 -13.05
CA LEU A 215 13.18 7.78 -14.09
C LEU A 215 12.76 8.74 -15.21
N THR A 216 12.36 9.95 -14.86
CA THR A 216 11.85 10.95 -15.82
C THR A 216 12.93 11.83 -16.44
N ALA A 217 14.16 11.82 -15.94
CA ALA A 217 15.23 12.73 -16.36
C ALA A 217 15.47 12.73 -17.88
N SER A 218 15.46 11.55 -18.52
CA SER A 218 15.76 11.42 -19.96
C SER A 218 14.65 11.94 -20.88
N PHE A 219 13.44 12.15 -20.38
CA PHE A 219 12.29 12.60 -21.16
C PHE A 219 11.49 13.73 -20.47
N ALA A 220 12.10 14.44 -19.54
CA ALA A 220 11.44 15.52 -18.79
C ALA A 220 10.81 16.60 -19.72
N SER A 221 11.47 16.96 -20.80
CA SER A 221 10.96 17.94 -21.79
C SER A 221 9.77 17.44 -22.60
N LYS A 222 9.44 16.15 -22.55
CA LYS A 222 8.34 15.53 -23.27
C LYS A 222 7.10 15.31 -22.37
N ILE A 223 7.16 15.78 -21.12
CA ILE A 223 6.07 15.72 -20.15
C ILE A 223 5.26 17.00 -20.23
N LYS A 224 3.95 16.85 -20.35
CA LYS A 224 2.98 17.94 -20.30
C LYS A 224 2.15 17.78 -19.03
N LEU A 225 2.36 18.71 -18.10
CA LEU A 225 1.61 18.78 -16.84
C LEU A 225 0.34 19.63 -17.01
N ASN A 226 -0.62 19.46 -16.08
CA ASN A 226 -1.93 20.15 -16.09
C ASN A 226 -2.75 19.90 -17.37
N GLU A 227 -2.52 18.76 -18.01
CA GLU A 227 -3.19 18.37 -19.26
C GLU A 227 -4.19 17.23 -19.00
N LYS A 228 -5.46 17.59 -18.90
CA LYS A 228 -6.57 16.64 -18.73
C LYS A 228 -7.01 16.10 -20.08
N ILE A 229 -6.74 14.85 -20.36
CA ILE A 229 -7.25 14.16 -21.55
C ILE A 229 -8.73 13.82 -21.33
N GLN A 230 -9.60 14.29 -22.23
CA GLN A 230 -11.04 14.10 -22.13
C GLN A 230 -11.56 12.93 -22.97
N SER A 231 -10.88 12.64 -24.07
CA SER A 231 -11.22 11.52 -24.98
C SER A 231 -10.00 11.08 -25.77
N ILE A 232 -10.01 9.84 -26.24
CA ILE A 232 -9.00 9.24 -27.13
C ILE A 232 -9.68 8.82 -28.41
#